data_40da4b34b865841c0cac59982936b2da
#
_entry.id   40da4b34b865841c0cac59982936b2da
#
_cell.length_a   1.000
_cell.length_b   1.000
_cell.length_c   1.000
_cell.angle_alpha   90.00
_cell.angle_beta   90.00
_cell.angle_gamma   90.00
#
_symmetry.space_group_name_H-M   'P 1'
#
loop_
_entity.id
_entity.type
_entity.pdbx_description
1 polymer ?
#
loop_
_entity_poly.entity_id
_entity_poly.type
_entity_poly.pdbx_seq_one_letter_code
_entity_poly.pdbx_strand_id
1 'polypeptide(L)'
;GVAEGMQLSMSGKGNAARHGGINGDLLILVEEEPHPELIRDENDILYNLLLSVPQAALGGTVEVPTIDGKAKVKIEPGTQPGKVLRLRNKGLPSVNSYGTGDLLVNVSVYIPETLSASEKDIMNGLENYPNFQPKKSVKEKIFDKFRHMFD
;
A
#
# COMPACT_ATOMS: atom_id res chain seq x y z
N GLY A 1 -6.39 -15.80 3.26
CA GLY A 1 -5.06 -15.94 3.03
C GLY A 1 -4.51 -16.94 2.03
N VAL A 2 -5.35 -17.64 1.21
CA VAL A 2 -4.78 -18.51 0.18
C VAL A 2 -3.97 -17.68 -0.83
N ALA A 3 -2.90 -18.26 -1.34
CA ALA A 3 -2.01 -17.62 -2.30
C ALA A 3 -2.09 -18.31 -3.66
N GLU A 4 -1.63 -17.61 -4.70
CA GLU A 4 -1.55 -18.18 -6.03
C GLU A 4 -0.69 -19.43 -6.05
N GLY A 5 -1.15 -20.42 -6.80
CA GLY A 5 -0.47 -21.72 -6.89
C GLY A 5 -0.81 -22.70 -5.78
N MET A 6 -1.53 -22.30 -4.75
CA MET A 6 -2.00 -23.22 -3.73
C MET A 6 -3.07 -24.15 -4.29
N GLN A 7 -3.09 -25.38 -3.82
CA GLN A 7 -4.13 -26.36 -4.13
C GLN A 7 -5.01 -26.58 -2.91
N LEU A 8 -6.31 -26.60 -3.14
CA LEU A 8 -7.31 -26.89 -2.13
C LEU A 8 -7.98 -28.20 -2.52
N SER A 9 -8.26 -29.05 -1.53
CA SER A 9 -8.96 -30.30 -1.74
C SER A 9 -10.31 -30.25 -0.99
N MET A 10 -11.37 -30.61 -1.70
CA MET A 10 -12.71 -30.74 -1.12
C MET A 10 -13.12 -32.20 -1.23
N SER A 11 -13.13 -32.89 -0.09
CA SER A 11 -13.47 -34.32 -0.03
C SER A 11 -14.89 -34.58 -0.45
N GLY A 12 -15.09 -35.57 -1.31
CA GLY A 12 -16.38 -35.99 -1.76
C GLY A 12 -17.12 -35.05 -2.73
N LYS A 13 -16.42 -34.00 -3.22
CA LYS A 13 -17.00 -33.00 -4.13
C LYS A 13 -16.57 -33.17 -5.58
N GLY A 14 -15.81 -34.22 -5.89
CA GLY A 14 -15.42 -34.56 -7.25
C GLY A 14 -16.55 -35.23 -8.03
N ASN A 15 -16.20 -35.79 -9.19
CA ASN A 15 -17.15 -36.51 -10.03
C ASN A 15 -17.76 -37.70 -9.29
N ALA A 16 -19.06 -37.93 -9.52
CA ALA A 16 -19.74 -39.09 -8.97
C ALA A 16 -19.12 -40.37 -9.55
N ALA A 17 -18.91 -41.34 -8.68
CA ALA A 17 -18.43 -42.65 -9.11
C ALA A 17 -19.54 -43.43 -9.79
N ARG A 18 -19.17 -44.32 -10.71
CA ARG A 18 -20.11 -45.22 -11.36
C ARG A 18 -20.59 -46.29 -10.39
N HIS A 19 -21.81 -46.78 -10.55
CA HIS A 19 -22.40 -47.87 -9.77
C HIS A 19 -22.46 -47.65 -8.26
N GLY A 20 -22.73 -46.41 -7.83
CA GLY A 20 -22.97 -46.09 -6.43
C GLY A 20 -21.71 -46.00 -5.57
N GLY A 21 -20.53 -45.84 -6.17
CA GLY A 21 -19.30 -45.61 -5.40
C GLY A 21 -19.25 -44.24 -4.74
N ILE A 22 -18.20 -43.99 -3.99
CA ILE A 22 -17.96 -42.72 -3.31
C ILE A 22 -17.42 -41.67 -4.31
N ASN A 23 -17.92 -40.44 -4.24
CA ASN A 23 -17.40 -39.33 -5.03
C ASN A 23 -15.91 -39.11 -4.72
N GLY A 24 -15.14 -38.78 -5.74
CA GLY A 24 -13.75 -38.37 -5.56
C GLY A 24 -13.64 -37.00 -4.90
N ASP A 25 -12.40 -36.61 -4.63
CA ASP A 25 -12.12 -35.27 -4.11
C ASP A 25 -12.04 -34.27 -5.25
N LEU A 26 -12.45 -33.03 -4.95
CA LEU A 26 -12.29 -31.90 -5.86
C LEU A 26 -10.98 -31.20 -5.53
N LEU A 27 -10.11 -31.05 -6.53
CA LEU A 27 -8.87 -30.28 -6.40
C LEU A 27 -9.10 -28.90 -7.00
N ILE A 28 -8.79 -27.88 -6.23
CA ILE A 28 -8.94 -26.48 -6.63
C ILE A 28 -7.57 -25.85 -6.69
N LEU A 29 -7.21 -25.32 -7.87
CA LEU A 29 -6.01 -24.53 -8.04
C LEU A 29 -6.37 -23.05 -7.89
N VAL A 30 -5.67 -22.36 -6.98
CA VAL A 30 -5.94 -20.96 -6.72
C VAL A 30 -5.15 -20.08 -7.70
N GLU A 31 -5.86 -19.17 -8.35
CA GLU A 31 -5.28 -18.10 -9.15
C GLU A 31 -5.66 -16.77 -8.53
N GLU A 32 -4.70 -15.83 -8.47
CA GLU A 32 -4.91 -14.52 -7.89
C GLU A 32 -5.18 -13.49 -8.99
N GLU A 33 -6.28 -12.75 -8.85
CA GLU A 33 -6.56 -11.64 -9.76
C GLU A 33 -5.80 -10.40 -9.33
N PRO A 34 -5.14 -9.68 -10.26
CA PRO A 34 -4.51 -8.41 -9.93
C PRO A 34 -5.53 -7.38 -9.46
N HIS A 35 -5.19 -6.64 -8.43
CA HIS A 35 -5.98 -5.49 -7.96
C HIS A 35 -5.43 -4.21 -8.58
N PRO A 36 -6.28 -3.24 -8.96
CA PRO A 36 -5.80 -2.01 -9.60
C PRO A 36 -4.96 -1.11 -8.68
N GLU A 37 -5.11 -1.20 -7.35
CA GLU A 37 -4.44 -0.31 -6.42
C GLU A 37 -3.66 -1.03 -5.30
N LEU A 38 -3.91 -2.31 -5.06
CA LEU A 38 -3.31 -3.06 -3.96
C LEU A 38 -2.37 -4.12 -4.50
N ILE A 39 -1.20 -4.23 -3.87
CA ILE A 39 -0.21 -5.25 -4.18
C ILE A 39 -0.11 -6.18 -2.98
N ARG A 40 -0.11 -7.48 -3.23
CA ARG A 40 0.07 -8.48 -2.20
C ARG A 40 1.54 -8.79 -1.99
N ASP A 41 1.97 -8.84 -0.72
CA ASP A 41 3.27 -9.33 -0.29
C ASP A 41 3.04 -10.32 0.85
N GLU A 42 2.94 -11.62 0.51
CA GLU A 42 2.53 -12.69 1.42
C GLU A 42 1.18 -12.39 2.06
N ASN A 43 1.12 -12.09 3.35
CA ASN A 43 -0.11 -11.71 4.04
C ASN A 43 -0.25 -10.19 4.21
N ASP A 44 0.76 -9.44 3.84
CA ASP A 44 0.69 -7.97 3.85
C ASP A 44 0.15 -7.45 2.53
N ILE A 45 -0.43 -6.28 2.58
CA ILE A 45 -0.93 -5.56 1.41
C ILE A 45 -0.18 -4.24 1.32
N LEU A 46 0.20 -3.87 0.11
CA LEU A 46 0.92 -2.63 -0.17
C LEU A 46 0.02 -1.68 -0.95
N TYR A 47 -0.03 -0.42 -0.51
CA TYR A 47 -0.75 0.65 -1.18
C TYR A 47 0.15 1.87 -1.31
N ASN A 48 0.13 2.53 -2.47
CA ASN A 48 0.83 3.80 -2.66
C ASN A 48 -0.15 4.95 -2.54
N LEU A 49 0.01 5.75 -1.50
CA LEU A 49 -0.82 6.92 -1.24
C LEU A 49 -0.14 8.15 -1.86
N LEU A 50 -0.81 8.77 -2.81
CA LEU A 50 -0.33 9.99 -3.44
C LEU A 50 -1.00 11.20 -2.79
N LEU A 51 -0.23 11.97 -2.05
CA LEU A 51 -0.69 13.20 -1.39
C LEU A 51 -0.37 14.42 -2.24
N SER A 52 -1.20 15.44 -2.16
CA SER A 52 -0.82 16.77 -2.65
C SER A 52 0.25 17.39 -1.74
N VAL A 53 0.98 18.39 -2.24
CA VAL A 53 1.93 19.14 -1.43
C VAL A 53 1.27 19.74 -0.18
N PRO A 54 0.12 20.43 -0.29
CA PRO A 54 -0.56 20.94 0.90
C PRO A 54 -0.98 19.86 1.89
N GLN A 55 -1.48 18.72 1.42
CA GLN A 55 -1.87 17.62 2.31
C GLN A 55 -0.68 17.08 3.10
N ALA A 56 0.46 16.89 2.46
CA ALA A 56 1.66 16.39 3.12
C ALA A 56 2.23 17.42 4.10
N ALA A 57 2.20 18.70 3.76
CA ALA A 57 2.73 19.77 4.59
C ALA A 57 1.84 20.09 5.79
N LEU A 58 0.53 20.23 5.55
CA LEU A 58 -0.44 20.62 6.58
C LEU A 58 -0.93 19.45 7.42
N GLY A 59 -0.87 18.24 6.89
CA GLY A 59 -1.46 17.07 7.52
C GLY A 59 -2.98 17.02 7.36
N GLY A 60 -3.59 16.08 8.02
CA GLY A 60 -5.03 15.88 7.99
C GLY A 60 -5.39 14.40 8.00
N THR A 61 -6.61 14.09 7.60
CA THR A 61 -7.09 12.72 7.52
C THR A 61 -7.42 12.38 6.07
N VAL A 62 -6.96 11.23 5.60
CA VAL A 62 -7.27 10.71 4.28
C VAL A 62 -7.84 9.30 4.39
N GLU A 63 -8.57 8.87 3.37
CA GLU A 63 -9.03 7.49 3.28
C GLU A 63 -8.13 6.69 2.35
N VAL A 64 -7.85 5.45 2.73
CA VAL A 64 -7.11 4.50 1.90
C VAL A 64 -7.95 3.24 1.70
N PRO A 65 -7.83 2.58 0.53
CA PRO A 65 -8.54 1.33 0.32
C PRO A 65 -7.96 0.22 1.19
N THR A 66 -8.84 -0.65 1.65
CA THR A 66 -8.46 -1.89 2.34
C THR A 66 -9.15 -3.05 1.62
N ILE A 67 -8.86 -4.27 2.04
CA ILE A 67 -9.52 -5.46 1.47
C ILE A 67 -11.03 -5.41 1.70
N ASP A 68 -11.45 -4.91 2.86
CA ASP A 68 -12.87 -4.90 3.25
C ASP A 68 -13.58 -3.59 2.97
N GLY A 69 -12.90 -2.59 2.44
CA GLY A 69 -13.49 -1.28 2.21
C GLY A 69 -12.47 -0.17 2.27
N LYS A 70 -12.59 0.71 3.27
CA LYS A 70 -11.72 1.86 3.44
C LYS A 70 -11.32 2.03 4.90
N ALA A 71 -10.15 2.62 5.13
CA ALA A 71 -9.70 3.03 6.44
C ALA A 71 -9.27 4.49 6.42
N LYS A 72 -9.48 5.20 7.52
CA LYS A 72 -9.01 6.56 7.70
C LYS A 72 -7.59 6.53 8.23
N VAL A 73 -6.73 7.34 7.65
CA VAL A 73 -5.32 7.46 8.04
C VAL A 73 -5.02 8.91 8.37
N LYS A 74 -4.41 9.11 9.52
CA LYS A 74 -3.95 10.44 9.92
C LYS A 74 -2.61 10.72 9.27
N ILE A 75 -2.53 11.85 8.59
CA ILE A 75 -1.29 12.36 8.01
C ILE A 75 -0.75 13.43 8.95
N GLU A 76 0.42 13.19 9.53
CA GLU A 76 1.08 14.18 10.36
C GLU A 76 1.59 15.34 9.52
N PRO A 77 1.51 16.60 10.00
CA PRO A 77 2.08 17.73 9.28
C PRO A 77 3.56 17.51 8.97
N GLY A 78 3.96 17.81 7.75
CA GLY A 78 5.36 17.64 7.34
C GLY A 78 5.73 16.22 6.97
N THR A 79 4.75 15.38 6.65
CA THR A 79 5.01 14.01 6.18
C THR A 79 5.82 14.05 4.89
N GLN A 80 6.94 13.35 4.88
CA GLN A 80 7.85 13.31 3.75
C GLN A 80 7.51 12.15 2.80
N PRO A 81 7.79 12.30 1.48
CA PRO A 81 7.65 11.19 0.56
C PRO A 81 8.60 10.04 0.95
N GLY A 82 8.13 8.83 0.75
CA GLY A 82 8.86 7.62 1.15
C GLY A 82 8.55 7.14 2.56
N LYS A 83 7.79 7.90 3.35
CA LYS A 83 7.29 7.44 4.64
C LYS A 83 6.37 6.24 4.42
N VAL A 84 6.54 5.22 5.24
CA VAL A 84 5.65 4.05 5.24
C VAL A 84 4.82 4.04 6.51
N LEU A 85 3.51 4.02 6.34
CA LEU A 85 2.55 3.94 7.43
C LEU A 85 2.02 2.51 7.50
N ARG A 86 1.97 1.94 8.70
CA ARG A 86 1.51 0.56 8.90
C ARG A 86 0.15 0.56 9.58
N LEU A 87 -0.84 -0.02 8.90
CA LEU A 87 -2.16 -0.26 9.48
C LEU A 87 -2.21 -1.73 9.88
N ARG A 88 -2.13 -1.97 11.17
CA ARG A 88 -2.06 -3.33 11.70
C ARG A 88 -3.37 -4.09 11.47
N ASN A 89 -3.23 -5.37 11.13
CA ASN A 89 -4.34 -6.30 10.90
C ASN A 89 -5.27 -5.91 9.74
N LYS A 90 -4.79 -5.07 8.81
CA LYS A 90 -5.55 -4.68 7.60
C LYS A 90 -5.05 -5.37 6.34
N GLY A 91 -4.21 -6.38 6.49
CA GLY A 91 -3.77 -7.25 5.40
C GLY A 91 -4.65 -8.49 5.27
N LEU A 92 -4.04 -9.59 4.87
CA LEU A 92 -4.71 -10.86 4.65
C LEU A 92 -4.58 -11.78 5.86
N PRO A 93 -5.61 -12.59 6.14
CA PRO A 93 -5.48 -13.61 7.19
C PRO A 93 -4.48 -14.69 6.77
N SER A 94 -3.78 -15.26 7.75
CA SER A 94 -2.87 -16.38 7.51
C SER A 94 -3.66 -17.66 7.26
N VAL A 95 -3.16 -18.50 6.33
CA VAL A 95 -3.79 -19.80 6.02
C VAL A 95 -3.46 -20.85 7.08
N ASN A 96 -2.22 -20.89 7.51
CA ASN A 96 -1.69 -22.00 8.33
C ASN A 96 -1.38 -21.58 9.77
N SER A 97 -1.69 -20.35 10.15
CA SER A 97 -1.47 -19.85 11.51
C SER A 97 -2.53 -18.85 11.88
N TYR A 98 -2.54 -18.43 13.14
CA TYR A 98 -3.41 -17.36 13.58
C TYR A 98 -2.80 -16.01 13.19
N GLY A 99 -3.65 -15.03 13.02
CA GLY A 99 -3.23 -13.69 12.77
C GLY A 99 -3.55 -13.21 11.36
N THR A 100 -3.37 -11.93 11.19
CA THR A 100 -3.65 -11.21 9.95
C THR A 100 -2.44 -10.33 9.64
N GLY A 101 -2.08 -10.22 8.38
CA GLY A 101 -1.03 -9.30 7.94
C GLY A 101 -1.49 -7.86 8.05
N ASP A 102 -0.64 -6.96 7.60
CA ASP A 102 -0.83 -5.52 7.73
C ASP A 102 -1.01 -4.87 6.36
N LEU A 103 -1.60 -3.67 6.36
CA LEU A 103 -1.59 -2.79 5.19
C LEU A 103 -0.44 -1.81 5.36
N LEU A 104 0.50 -1.83 4.42
CA LEU A 104 1.63 -0.90 4.37
C LEU A 104 1.33 0.17 3.35
N VAL A 105 1.28 1.42 3.81
CA VAL A 105 0.95 2.58 2.97
C VAL A 105 2.22 3.36 2.73
N ASN A 106 2.73 3.31 1.50
CA ASN A 106 3.85 4.13 1.08
C ASN A 106 3.34 5.51 0.67
N VAL A 107 3.91 6.55 1.22
CA VAL A 107 3.53 7.93 0.89
C VAL A 107 4.37 8.46 -0.27
N SER A 108 3.67 8.96 -1.29
CA SER A 108 4.26 9.74 -2.38
C SER A 108 3.62 11.13 -2.38
N VAL A 109 4.30 12.09 -2.94
CA VAL A 109 3.81 13.48 -3.04
C VAL A 109 3.73 13.89 -4.50
N TYR A 110 2.55 14.37 -4.90
CA TYR A 110 2.31 14.84 -6.25
C TYR A 110 2.86 16.25 -6.43
N ILE A 111 3.74 16.40 -7.41
CA ILE A 111 4.21 17.71 -7.84
C ILE A 111 3.46 18.07 -9.12
N PRO A 112 2.81 19.25 -9.18
CA PRO A 112 2.09 19.66 -10.40
C PRO A 112 3.00 19.66 -11.62
N GLU A 113 2.55 19.01 -12.69
CA GLU A 113 3.33 18.97 -13.95
C GLU A 113 3.22 20.26 -14.73
N THR A 114 2.10 20.99 -14.57
CA THR A 114 1.87 22.28 -15.21
C THR A 114 1.26 23.24 -14.19
N LEU A 115 1.57 24.52 -14.32
CA LEU A 115 1.07 25.57 -13.43
C LEU A 115 0.48 26.70 -14.25
N SER A 116 -0.63 27.27 -13.78
CA SER A 116 -1.15 28.54 -14.28
C SER A 116 -0.23 29.71 -13.89
N ALA A 117 -0.47 30.89 -14.47
CA ALA A 117 0.33 32.07 -14.12
C ALA A 117 0.21 32.43 -12.64
N SER A 118 -1.00 32.38 -12.08
CA SER A 118 -1.21 32.67 -10.66
C SER A 118 -0.58 31.63 -9.75
N GLU A 119 -0.62 30.36 -10.13
CA GLU A 119 0.06 29.28 -9.37
C GLU A 119 1.56 29.44 -9.39
N LYS A 120 2.15 29.85 -10.52
CA LYS A 120 3.59 30.15 -10.61
C LYS A 120 3.98 31.28 -9.66
N ASP A 121 3.17 32.33 -9.57
CA ASP A 121 3.43 33.44 -8.67
C ASP A 121 3.44 32.99 -7.21
N ILE A 122 2.48 32.14 -6.83
CA ILE A 122 2.43 31.56 -5.47
C ILE A 122 3.68 30.70 -5.19
N MET A 123 4.04 29.83 -6.12
CA MET A 123 5.22 28.97 -5.97
C MET A 123 6.51 29.77 -5.86
N ASN A 124 6.66 30.83 -6.69
CA ASN A 124 7.81 31.73 -6.60
C ASN A 124 7.86 32.44 -5.25
N GLY A 125 6.70 32.78 -4.70
CA GLY A 125 6.61 33.41 -3.37
C GLY A 125 7.10 32.51 -2.26
N LEU A 126 6.89 31.19 -2.37
CA LEU A 126 7.32 30.22 -1.37
C LEU A 126 8.85 30.17 -1.20
N GLU A 127 9.60 30.49 -2.25
CA GLU A 127 11.06 30.53 -2.19
C GLU A 127 11.59 31.54 -1.16
N ASN A 128 10.77 32.53 -0.78
CA ASN A 128 11.13 33.54 0.20
C ASN A 128 10.94 33.12 1.65
N TYR A 129 10.38 31.93 1.89
CA TYR A 129 10.09 31.44 3.24
C TYR A 129 11.12 30.43 3.68
N PRO A 130 11.70 30.63 4.90
CA PRO A 130 12.79 29.76 5.39
C PRO A 130 12.42 28.27 5.46
N ASN A 131 11.18 27.96 5.83
CA ASN A 131 10.75 26.57 5.95
C ASN A 131 10.64 25.82 4.61
N PHE A 132 10.64 26.54 3.49
CA PHE A 132 10.64 25.95 2.15
C PHE A 132 12.05 25.74 1.59
N GLN A 133 13.08 26.10 2.36
CA GLN A 133 14.44 25.79 2.03
C GLN A 133 14.84 24.43 2.60
N PRO A 134 15.48 23.54 1.81
CA PRO A 134 15.92 22.26 2.32
C PRO A 134 16.87 22.40 3.50
N LYS A 135 16.53 21.75 4.62
CA LYS A 135 17.39 21.76 5.81
C LYS A 135 18.54 20.77 5.62
N LYS A 136 19.69 21.09 6.19
CA LYS A 136 20.86 20.22 6.16
C LYS A 136 20.57 18.83 6.73
N SER A 137 19.82 18.76 7.86
CA SER A 137 19.46 17.49 8.49
C SER A 137 18.62 16.59 7.60
N VAL A 138 17.67 17.17 6.84
CA VAL A 138 16.83 16.41 5.87
C VAL A 138 17.70 15.93 4.71
N LYS A 139 18.58 16.78 4.20
CA LYS A 139 19.51 16.42 3.13
C LYS A 139 20.41 15.25 3.54
N GLU A 140 20.90 15.26 4.77
CA GLU A 140 21.73 14.17 5.30
C GLU A 140 20.95 12.86 5.41
N LYS A 141 19.71 12.89 5.90
CA LYS A 141 18.85 11.70 5.97
C LYS A 141 18.59 11.10 4.60
N ILE A 142 18.29 11.95 3.61
CA ILE A 142 18.05 11.51 2.24
C ILE A 142 19.34 10.91 1.65
N PHE A 143 20.49 11.52 1.91
CA PHE A 143 21.78 11.00 1.45
C PHE A 143 22.08 9.62 2.05
N ASP A 144 21.77 9.41 3.34
CA ASP A 144 21.98 8.11 3.99
C ASP A 144 21.11 7.03 3.33
N LYS A 145 19.84 7.31 3.05
CA LYS A 145 18.98 6.38 2.32
C LYS A 145 19.52 6.08 0.92
N PHE A 146 19.97 7.11 0.23
CA PHE A 146 20.55 6.98 -1.10
C PHE A 146 21.77 6.07 -1.07
N ARG A 147 22.66 6.28 -0.09
CA ARG A 147 23.85 5.45 0.08
C ARG A 147 23.49 3.97 0.26
N HIS A 148 22.52 3.68 1.15
CA HIS A 148 22.10 2.30 1.43
C HIS A 148 21.46 1.60 0.23
N MET A 149 20.89 2.35 -0.71
CA MET A 149 20.35 1.77 -1.94
C MET A 149 21.43 1.21 -2.87
N PHE A 150 22.68 1.66 -2.72
CA PHE A 150 23.79 1.32 -3.59
C PHE A 150 24.94 0.58 -2.88
N ASP A 151 24.73 0.18 -1.64
CA ASP A 151 25.69 -0.64 -0.87
C ASP A 151 25.62 -2.12 -1.23
#